data_7c45908d820cbb525d728ebd7a6ae113
#
_entry.id   7c45908d820cbb525d728ebd7a6ae113
#
_cell.length_a   1.000
_cell.length_b   1.000
_cell.length_c   1.000
_cell.angle_alpha   90.00
_cell.angle_beta   90.00
_cell.angle_gamma   90.00
#
_symmetry.space_group_name_H-M   'P 1'
#
loop_
_entity.id
_entity.type
_entity.pdbx_description
1 polymer ?
#
loop_
_entity_poly.entity_id
_entity_poly.type
_entity_poly.pdbx_seq_one_letter_code
_entity_poly.pdbx_strand_id
1 'polypeptide(L)'
;MTTIELRQLLLDDLGEIEEIERRSYPTPWSRSMFVGELAKPSSICLGAFEAEGEDGALVGYLIVSRYVDAWHVMNVAVDPDHRGRGVATMLLERLFDLTADDARRGYTLEVRVSNEKAIDLYERLGFRSRGLRRGYYTDNREDALIMCKDPVTLA
;
A
#
# COMPACT_ATOMS: atom_id res chain seq x y z
N MET A 1 -1.28 -9.45 23.50
CA MET A 1 -0.95 -9.29 22.07
C MET A 1 -2.11 -8.68 21.33
N THR A 2 -1.83 -7.63 20.61
CA THR A 2 -2.86 -6.94 19.83
C THR A 2 -3.11 -7.70 18.54
N THR A 3 -4.37 -8.05 18.29
CA THR A 3 -4.77 -8.70 17.04
C THR A 3 -5.05 -7.63 16.00
N ILE A 4 -4.57 -7.85 14.77
CA ILE A 4 -4.82 -6.95 13.64
C ILE A 4 -5.94 -7.52 12.79
N GLU A 5 -6.95 -6.70 12.51
CA GLU A 5 -8.03 -7.03 11.58
C GLU A 5 -7.91 -6.18 10.33
N LEU A 6 -8.12 -6.81 9.18
CA LEU A 6 -8.12 -6.13 7.89
C LEU A 6 -9.55 -5.93 7.42
N ARG A 7 -9.86 -4.74 6.95
CA ARG A 7 -11.15 -4.45 6.33
C ARG A 7 -11.03 -3.33 5.29
N GLN A 8 -12.07 -3.18 4.49
CA GLN A 8 -12.14 -2.09 3.53
C GLN A 8 -12.17 -0.75 4.26
N LEU A 9 -11.42 0.22 3.74
CA LEU A 9 -11.45 1.60 4.23
C LEU A 9 -12.74 2.28 3.82
N LEU A 10 -13.25 3.13 4.71
CA LEU A 10 -14.45 3.94 4.49
C LEU A 10 -14.10 5.42 4.60
N LEU A 11 -14.99 6.29 4.12
CA LEU A 11 -14.78 7.73 4.25
C LEU A 11 -14.61 8.17 5.70
N ASP A 12 -15.26 7.48 6.63
CA ASP A 12 -15.13 7.77 8.06
C ASP A 12 -13.70 7.53 8.59
N ASP A 13 -12.88 6.79 7.86
CA ASP A 13 -11.50 6.51 8.25
C ASP A 13 -10.51 7.60 7.81
N LEU A 14 -10.95 8.60 7.03
CA LEU A 14 -10.07 9.61 6.45
C LEU A 14 -9.17 10.33 7.45
N GLY A 15 -9.73 10.69 8.61
CA GLY A 15 -8.94 11.39 9.63
C GLY A 15 -7.73 10.60 10.09
N GLU A 16 -7.91 9.30 10.34
CA GLU A 16 -6.83 8.42 10.74
C GLU A 16 -5.86 8.14 9.61
N ILE A 17 -6.37 7.98 8.38
CA ILE A 17 -5.53 7.80 7.18
C ILE A 17 -4.61 9.01 7.00
N GLU A 18 -5.16 10.21 7.07
CA GLU A 18 -4.38 11.44 6.89
C GLU A 18 -3.30 11.60 7.96
N GLU A 19 -3.61 11.21 9.20
CA GLU A 19 -2.64 11.27 10.29
C GLU A 19 -1.45 10.34 10.03
N ILE A 20 -1.69 9.11 9.63
CA ILE A 20 -0.63 8.16 9.30
C ILE A 20 0.18 8.65 8.10
N GLU A 21 -0.50 9.15 7.07
CA GLU A 21 0.15 9.67 5.86
C GLU A 21 1.11 10.81 6.19
N ARG A 22 0.64 11.78 6.98
CA ARG A 22 1.45 12.92 7.38
C ARG A 22 2.70 12.51 8.17
N ARG A 23 2.57 11.49 9.01
CA ARG A 23 3.69 10.98 9.83
C ARG A 23 4.63 10.06 9.03
N SER A 24 4.23 9.62 7.86
CA SER A 24 4.95 8.63 7.06
C SER A 24 5.71 9.22 5.87
N TYR A 25 5.22 10.32 5.29
CA TYR A 25 5.76 10.85 4.05
C TYR A 25 6.02 12.35 4.11
N PRO A 26 7.15 12.80 3.53
CA PRO A 26 7.48 14.24 3.48
C PRO A 26 6.51 15.02 2.59
N THR A 27 5.95 14.38 1.58
CA THR A 27 4.95 14.99 0.69
C THR A 27 3.70 14.13 0.70
N PRO A 28 2.84 14.32 1.72
CA PRO A 28 1.66 13.47 1.88
C PRO A 28 0.62 13.72 0.79
N TRP A 29 -0.19 12.69 0.52
CA TRP A 29 -1.36 12.84 -0.32
C TRP A 29 -2.35 13.83 0.30
N SER A 30 -3.06 14.56 -0.55
CA SER A 30 -4.15 15.41 -0.10
C SER A 30 -5.40 14.56 0.24
N ARG A 31 -6.32 15.15 1.00
CA ARG A 31 -7.61 14.51 1.29
C ARG A 31 -8.34 14.13 0.00
N SER A 32 -8.34 15.00 -0.99
CA SER A 32 -9.05 14.73 -2.25
C SER A 32 -8.49 13.54 -3.01
N MET A 33 -7.20 13.27 -2.89
CA MET A 33 -6.59 12.09 -3.51
C MET A 33 -7.12 10.80 -2.86
N PHE A 34 -7.20 10.79 -1.53
CA PHE A 34 -7.78 9.64 -0.81
C PHE A 34 -9.26 9.46 -1.13
N VAL A 35 -10.02 10.54 -1.12
CA VAL A 35 -11.46 10.50 -1.44
C VAL A 35 -11.66 9.95 -2.85
N GLY A 36 -10.85 10.39 -3.81
CA GLY A 36 -10.93 9.92 -5.18
C GLY A 36 -10.72 8.42 -5.30
N GLU A 37 -9.71 7.89 -4.59
CA GLU A 37 -9.44 6.46 -4.64
C GLU A 37 -10.50 5.64 -3.90
N LEU A 38 -10.97 6.13 -2.74
CA LEU A 38 -12.02 5.44 -1.99
C LEU A 38 -13.34 5.35 -2.77
N ALA A 39 -13.60 6.32 -3.63
CA ALA A 39 -14.83 6.36 -4.45
C ALA A 39 -14.73 5.56 -5.74
N LYS A 40 -13.52 5.12 -6.12
CA LYS A 40 -13.28 4.48 -7.43
C LYS A 40 -13.57 2.97 -7.37
N PRO A 41 -14.51 2.46 -8.19
CA PRO A 41 -14.81 1.01 -8.19
C PRO A 41 -13.63 0.12 -8.57
N SER A 42 -12.68 0.67 -9.32
CA SER A 42 -11.49 -0.07 -9.77
C SER A 42 -10.34 -0.06 -8.75
N SER A 43 -10.57 0.53 -7.57
CA SER A 43 -9.55 0.57 -6.51
C SER A 43 -9.88 -0.39 -5.39
N ILE A 44 -8.84 -0.93 -4.77
CA ILE A 44 -8.93 -1.69 -3.53
C ILE A 44 -8.26 -0.86 -2.45
N CYS A 45 -9.02 -0.53 -1.40
CA CYS A 45 -8.54 0.29 -0.30
C CYS A 45 -8.69 -0.50 0.99
N LEU A 46 -7.59 -1.01 1.53
CA LEU A 46 -7.58 -1.85 2.73
C LEU A 46 -7.01 -1.11 3.92
N GLY A 47 -7.59 -1.33 5.08
CA GLY A 47 -7.06 -0.84 6.34
C GLY A 47 -6.74 -1.98 7.28
N ALA A 48 -5.71 -1.79 8.10
CA ALA A 48 -5.35 -2.68 9.19
C ALA A 48 -5.69 -1.97 10.49
N PHE A 49 -6.46 -2.64 11.34
CA PHE A 49 -6.98 -2.06 12.58
C PHE A 49 -6.62 -2.94 13.77
N GLU A 50 -6.33 -2.31 14.90
CA GLU A 50 -6.20 -3.05 16.15
C GLU A 50 -7.58 -3.53 16.59
N ALA A 51 -7.69 -4.81 16.91
CA ALA A 51 -8.99 -5.42 17.23
C ALA A 51 -9.43 -5.23 18.67
N GLU A 52 -8.64 -4.57 19.51
CA GLU A 52 -8.95 -4.36 20.92
C GLU A 52 -9.78 -3.08 21.10
N GLY A 53 -10.96 -3.23 21.70
CA GLY A 53 -11.87 -2.13 22.00
C GLY A 53 -12.91 -1.91 20.91
N GLU A 54 -13.92 -1.09 21.24
CA GLU A 54 -15.03 -0.79 20.32
C GLU A 54 -14.57 0.04 19.11
N ASP A 55 -13.48 0.80 19.27
CA ASP A 55 -12.94 1.68 18.24
C ASP A 55 -11.51 1.25 17.90
N GLY A 56 -11.38 0.12 17.19
CA GLY A 56 -10.08 -0.34 16.75
C GLY A 56 -9.35 0.74 15.95
N ALA A 57 -8.17 1.13 16.42
CA ALA A 57 -7.38 2.19 15.76
C ALA A 57 -6.77 1.70 14.45
N LEU A 58 -6.80 2.55 13.43
CA LEU A 58 -6.12 2.27 12.17
C LEU A 58 -4.60 2.30 12.42
N VAL A 59 -3.91 1.26 12.00
CA VAL A 59 -2.44 1.16 12.15
C VAL A 59 -1.71 1.09 10.82
N GLY A 60 -2.43 0.90 9.73
CA GLY A 60 -1.83 0.87 8.39
C GLY A 60 -2.89 0.79 7.32
N TYR A 61 -2.49 1.10 6.08
CA TYR A 61 -3.41 1.03 4.95
C TYR A 61 -2.69 0.75 3.65
N LEU A 62 -3.47 0.30 2.67
CA LEU A 62 -3.00 -0.02 1.33
C LEU A 62 -4.03 0.47 0.33
N ILE A 63 -3.60 1.29 -0.62
CA ILE A 63 -4.43 1.79 -1.71
C ILE A 63 -3.87 1.23 -3.02
N VAL A 64 -4.71 0.51 -3.75
CA VAL A 64 -4.30 -0.14 -5.00
C VAL A 64 -5.33 0.18 -6.07
N SER A 65 -4.87 0.53 -7.26
CA SER A 65 -5.74 0.86 -8.38
C SER A 65 -5.48 -0.09 -9.54
N ARG A 66 -6.53 -0.46 -10.26
CA ARG A 66 -6.40 -1.33 -11.42
C ARG A 66 -6.18 -0.52 -12.67
N TYR A 67 -5.13 -0.84 -13.41
CA TYR A 67 -4.83 -0.25 -14.71
C TYR A 67 -4.74 -1.36 -15.75
N VAL A 68 -5.70 -1.40 -16.67
CA VAL A 68 -5.83 -2.44 -17.66
C VAL A 68 -5.97 -3.80 -16.93
N ASP A 69 -4.96 -4.65 -16.97
CA ASP A 69 -4.98 -5.97 -16.33
C ASP A 69 -3.99 -6.11 -15.17
N ALA A 70 -3.37 -4.99 -14.76
CA ALA A 70 -2.39 -4.98 -13.67
C ALA A 70 -2.91 -4.17 -12.48
N TRP A 71 -2.50 -4.56 -11.29
CA TRP A 71 -2.80 -3.83 -10.07
C TRP A 71 -1.60 -2.98 -9.68
N HIS A 72 -1.81 -1.68 -9.57
CA HIS A 72 -0.75 -0.74 -9.21
C HIS A 72 -0.92 -0.29 -7.76
N VAL A 73 0.10 -0.55 -6.94
CA VAL A 73 0.12 -0.09 -5.54
C VAL A 73 0.36 1.40 -5.55
N MET A 74 -0.66 2.16 -5.17
CA MET A 74 -0.63 3.62 -5.18
C MET A 74 -0.01 4.19 -3.90
N ASN A 75 -0.32 3.56 -2.76
CA ASN A 75 0.12 4.05 -1.47
C ASN A 75 0.02 2.93 -0.44
N VAL A 76 1.04 2.77 0.37
CA VAL A 76 1.03 1.86 1.51
C VAL A 76 1.77 2.53 2.65
N ALA A 77 1.19 2.50 3.83
CA ALA A 77 1.82 3.09 5.01
C ALA A 77 1.41 2.33 6.26
N VAL A 78 2.33 2.28 7.21
CA VAL A 78 2.11 1.73 8.55
C VAL A 78 2.46 2.81 9.55
N ASP A 79 1.60 3.00 10.55
CA ASP A 79 1.86 3.93 11.63
C ASP A 79 3.26 3.69 12.17
N PRO A 80 4.09 4.74 12.31
CA PRO A 80 5.47 4.59 12.81
C PRO A 80 5.58 3.77 14.10
N ASP A 81 4.60 3.86 14.99
CA ASP A 81 4.61 3.13 16.26
C ASP A 81 4.27 1.64 16.10
N HIS A 82 3.85 1.23 14.93
CA HIS A 82 3.43 -0.15 14.65
C HIS A 82 4.29 -0.84 13.60
N ARG A 83 5.38 -0.23 13.18
CA ARG A 83 6.31 -0.79 12.20
C ARG A 83 7.08 -1.98 12.78
N GLY A 84 7.50 -2.87 11.88
CA GLY A 84 8.25 -4.06 12.28
C GLY A 84 7.39 -5.19 12.82
N ARG A 85 6.07 -5.11 12.66
CA ARG A 85 5.12 -6.14 13.15
C ARG A 85 4.41 -6.88 12.02
N GLY A 86 4.86 -6.71 10.78
CA GLY A 86 4.30 -7.42 9.64
C GLY A 86 2.98 -6.86 9.10
N VAL A 87 2.59 -5.65 9.46
CA VAL A 87 1.32 -5.06 9.02
C VAL A 87 1.29 -4.86 7.50
N ALA A 88 2.36 -4.31 6.92
CA ALA A 88 2.43 -4.12 5.47
C ALA A 88 2.36 -5.46 4.73
N THR A 89 3.03 -6.48 5.25
CA THR A 89 2.99 -7.83 4.69
C THR A 89 1.55 -8.38 4.71
N MET A 90 0.84 -8.21 5.82
CA MET A 90 -0.56 -8.66 5.94
C MET A 90 -1.44 -7.99 4.90
N LEU A 91 -1.28 -6.69 4.71
CA LEU A 91 -2.07 -5.91 3.74
C LEU A 91 -1.80 -6.39 2.31
N LEU A 92 -0.54 -6.56 1.95
CA LEU A 92 -0.17 -6.99 0.60
C LEU A 92 -0.58 -8.44 0.32
N GLU A 93 -0.42 -9.33 1.29
CA GLU A 93 -0.88 -10.71 1.13
C GLU A 93 -2.39 -10.79 0.96
N ARG A 94 -3.15 -9.96 1.67
CA ARG A 94 -4.60 -9.88 1.48
C ARG A 94 -4.94 -9.38 0.07
N LEU A 95 -4.19 -8.41 -0.45
CA LEU A 95 -4.35 -7.96 -1.82
C LEU A 95 -4.17 -9.11 -2.80
N PHE A 96 -3.11 -9.91 -2.63
CA PHE A 96 -2.85 -11.03 -3.53
C PHE A 96 -3.98 -12.06 -3.47
N ASP A 97 -4.52 -12.34 -2.29
CA ASP A 97 -5.65 -13.26 -2.14
C ASP A 97 -6.91 -12.72 -2.83
N LEU A 98 -7.19 -11.44 -2.64
CA LEU A 98 -8.40 -10.82 -3.23
C LEU A 98 -8.35 -10.75 -4.75
N THR A 99 -7.16 -10.71 -5.33
CA THR A 99 -6.96 -10.50 -6.76
C THR A 99 -6.40 -11.72 -7.48
N ALA A 100 -6.34 -12.87 -6.83
CA ALA A 100 -5.71 -14.08 -7.36
C ALA A 100 -6.25 -14.46 -8.74
N ASP A 101 -7.55 -14.27 -8.98
CA ASP A 101 -8.20 -14.62 -10.25
C ASP A 101 -8.23 -13.47 -11.26
N ASP A 102 -7.71 -12.31 -10.90
CA ASP A 102 -7.92 -11.06 -11.64
C ASP A 102 -6.65 -10.24 -11.86
N ALA A 103 -5.49 -10.82 -11.66
CA ALA A 103 -4.22 -10.12 -11.80
C ALA A 103 -3.43 -10.64 -13.00
N ARG A 104 -3.99 -10.53 -14.20
CA ARG A 104 -3.39 -11.10 -15.41
C ARG A 104 -1.98 -10.58 -15.70
N ARG A 105 -1.71 -9.31 -15.44
CA ARG A 105 -0.40 -8.69 -15.64
C ARG A 105 0.34 -8.45 -14.33
N GLY A 106 -0.20 -9.00 -13.23
CA GLY A 106 0.43 -8.93 -11.93
C GLY A 106 0.30 -7.57 -11.26
N TYR A 107 1.37 -7.18 -10.58
CA TYR A 107 1.38 -6.02 -9.69
C TYR A 107 2.57 -5.13 -9.99
N THR A 108 2.37 -3.82 -9.86
CA THR A 108 3.42 -2.83 -10.05
C THR A 108 3.45 -1.85 -8.89
N LEU A 109 4.60 -1.26 -8.63
CA LEU A 109 4.74 -0.18 -7.66
C LEU A 109 5.98 0.66 -7.96
N GLU A 110 6.03 1.82 -7.35
CA GLU A 110 7.20 2.69 -7.38
C GLU A 110 7.62 2.95 -5.94
N VAL A 111 8.92 2.91 -5.68
CA VAL A 111 9.48 3.11 -4.35
C VAL A 111 10.75 3.94 -4.45
N ARG A 112 10.98 4.82 -3.47
CA ARG A 112 12.23 5.60 -3.43
C ARG A 112 13.43 4.66 -3.37
N VAL A 113 14.45 4.95 -4.16
CA VAL A 113 15.66 4.13 -4.18
C VAL A 113 16.35 4.07 -2.81
N SER A 114 16.15 5.09 -1.98
CA SER A 114 16.72 5.13 -0.62
C SER A 114 15.92 4.32 0.41
N ASN A 115 14.71 3.89 0.07
CA ASN A 115 13.84 3.16 1.01
C ASN A 115 14.17 1.68 1.00
N GLU A 116 15.33 1.33 1.56
CA GLU A 116 15.83 -0.05 1.55
C GLU A 116 14.90 -1.03 2.27
N LYS A 117 14.28 -0.60 3.36
CA LYS A 117 13.37 -1.47 4.11
C LYS A 117 12.14 -1.86 3.27
N ALA A 118 11.57 -0.91 2.55
CA ALA A 118 10.43 -1.17 1.69
C ALA A 118 10.83 -2.06 0.51
N ILE A 119 11.97 -1.77 -0.11
CA ILE A 119 12.48 -2.58 -1.22
C ILE A 119 12.68 -4.04 -0.77
N ASP A 120 13.29 -4.25 0.39
CA ASP A 120 13.49 -5.60 0.95
C ASP A 120 12.16 -6.31 1.19
N LEU A 121 11.17 -5.60 1.71
CA LEU A 121 9.83 -6.14 1.92
C LEU A 121 9.21 -6.59 0.60
N TYR A 122 9.24 -5.72 -0.40
CA TYR A 122 8.66 -6.03 -1.70
C TYR A 122 9.38 -7.20 -2.38
N GLU A 123 10.70 -7.26 -2.28
CA GLU A 123 11.46 -8.38 -2.83
C GLU A 123 11.08 -9.71 -2.17
N ARG A 124 10.89 -9.71 -0.85
CA ARG A 124 10.45 -10.91 -0.12
C ARG A 124 9.06 -11.37 -0.55
N LEU A 125 8.23 -10.44 -1.01
CA LEU A 125 6.88 -10.74 -1.48
C LEU A 125 6.84 -11.09 -2.97
N GLY A 126 7.99 -11.12 -3.64
CA GLY A 126 8.09 -11.55 -5.02
C GLY A 126 8.18 -10.44 -6.06
N PHE A 127 8.27 -9.19 -5.62
CA PHE A 127 8.50 -8.07 -6.54
C PHE A 127 9.96 -8.06 -6.99
N ARG A 128 10.19 -7.63 -8.21
CA ARG A 128 11.52 -7.49 -8.79
C ARG A 128 11.67 -6.13 -9.46
N SER A 129 12.88 -5.59 -9.44
CA SER A 129 13.20 -4.33 -10.10
C SER A 129 13.03 -4.45 -11.61
N ARG A 130 12.36 -3.47 -12.23
CA ARG A 130 12.15 -3.41 -13.68
C ARG A 130 12.65 -2.14 -14.31
N GLY A 131 13.07 -1.17 -13.53
CA GLY A 131 13.59 0.08 -14.08
C GLY A 131 13.61 1.20 -13.06
N LEU A 132 13.98 2.37 -13.54
CA LEU A 132 14.06 3.58 -12.73
C LEU A 132 13.29 4.71 -13.40
N ARG A 133 12.58 5.52 -12.59
CA ARG A 133 12.06 6.82 -13.01
C ARG A 133 12.95 7.88 -12.39
N ARG A 134 13.76 8.53 -13.18
CA ARG A 134 14.72 9.52 -12.70
C ARG A 134 14.00 10.78 -12.23
N GLY A 135 14.39 11.28 -11.06
CA GLY A 135 13.86 12.50 -10.49
C GLY A 135 12.35 12.49 -10.25
N TYR A 136 11.76 11.31 -10.04
CA TYR A 136 10.32 11.13 -9.92
C TYR A 136 9.74 11.89 -8.73
N TYR A 137 10.41 11.85 -7.58
CA TYR A 137 9.93 12.51 -6.37
C TYR A 137 10.33 13.98 -6.39
N THR A 138 9.33 14.86 -6.37
CA THR A 138 9.55 16.30 -6.58
C THR A 138 10.16 17.01 -5.38
N ASP A 139 10.08 16.43 -4.18
CA ASP A 139 10.59 17.04 -2.96
C ASP A 139 12.12 17.13 -2.94
N ASN A 140 12.82 16.09 -3.38
CA ASN A 140 14.28 16.03 -3.37
C ASN A 140 14.87 15.50 -4.68
N ARG A 141 14.04 15.31 -5.71
CA ARG A 141 14.41 14.75 -7.02
C ARG A 141 15.00 13.35 -6.96
N GLU A 142 14.66 12.62 -5.92
CA GLU A 142 15.09 11.24 -5.79
C GLU A 142 14.45 10.36 -6.87
N ASP A 143 15.20 9.36 -7.35
CA ASP A 143 14.69 8.40 -8.32
C ASP A 143 13.70 7.43 -7.67
N ALA A 144 12.76 6.93 -8.46
CA ALA A 144 11.88 5.85 -8.06
C ALA A 144 12.35 4.55 -8.72
N LEU A 145 12.43 3.50 -7.92
CA LEU A 145 12.62 2.15 -8.43
C LEU A 145 11.24 1.60 -8.81
N ILE A 146 11.11 1.13 -10.05
CA ILE A 146 9.89 0.49 -10.52
C ILE A 146 10.03 -1.00 -10.23
N MET A 147 9.07 -1.55 -9.50
CA MET A 147 9.08 -2.97 -9.15
C MET A 147 7.80 -3.63 -9.63
N CYS A 148 7.92 -4.88 -10.08
CA CYS A 148 6.80 -5.65 -10.60
C CYS A 148 6.81 -7.04 -9.99
N LYS A 149 5.61 -7.57 -9.77
CA LYS A 149 5.39 -8.94 -9.34
C LYS A 149 4.49 -9.64 -10.35
N ASP A 150 4.90 -10.83 -10.79
CA ASP A 150 4.10 -11.64 -11.71
C ASP A 150 2.81 -12.13 -11.05
N PRO A 151 1.78 -12.45 -11.83
CA PRO A 151 0.52 -12.96 -11.28
C PRO A 151 0.76 -14.20 -10.43
N VAL A 152 -0.08 -14.34 -9.39
CA VAL A 152 -0.07 -15.58 -8.60
C VAL A 152 -0.55 -16.71 -9.49
N THR A 153 0.27 -17.73 -9.67
CA THR A 153 -0.10 -18.90 -10.45
C THR A 153 -0.88 -19.85 -9.55
N LEU A 154 -2.15 -20.04 -9.89
CA LEU A 154 -2.96 -21.07 -9.25
C LEU A 154 -2.56 -22.40 -9.87
N ALA A 155 -1.85 -23.20 -9.12
CA ALA A 155 -1.47 -24.53 -9.56
C ALA A 155 -2.67 -25.46 -9.46
#